data_e659114b98b973a740f0ca0c10a88cad
#
_entry.id   e659114b98b973a740f0ca0c10a88cad
#
_cell.length_a   1.000
_cell.length_b   1.000
_cell.length_c   1.000
_cell.angle_alpha   90.00
_cell.angle_beta   90.00
_cell.angle_gamma   90.00
#
_symmetry.space_group_name_H-M   'P 1'
#
loop_
_entity.id
_entity.type
_entity.pdbx_description
1 polymer ?
#
loop_
_entity_poly.entity_id
_entity_poly.type
_entity_poly.pdbx_seq_one_letter_code
_entity_poly.pdbx_strand_id
1 'polypeptide(L)'
;MIYVLLDGVGDLPHPDLKGKTPLDSAVTPNLDILAKNGTMGEVISVGKGIAPESDIAVFNMLGYRFQHANYVGRGVIEAIGVGIDFKDGDLALRGNFATVDDNRVITDRRAGRRIERDDAIEISKEIQEKTKFSNPNASVVVAPTIGHRVTVRIRCKGEMLSSDITNTDPAYARVDGMGIAKAVSDFLKIEKCLPLNESPSARLTA
;
A
#
# COMPACT_ATOMS: atom_id res chain seq x y z
N MET A 1 -23.88 -14.66 11.19
CA MET A 1 -23.38 -14.61 9.80
C MET A 1 -21.87 -14.74 9.83
N ILE A 2 -21.29 -15.59 8.99
CA ILE A 2 -19.83 -15.74 8.83
C ILE A 2 -19.49 -15.16 7.48
N TYR A 3 -18.52 -14.25 7.45
CA TYR A 3 -17.97 -13.65 6.22
C TYR A 3 -16.52 -14.13 6.06
N VAL A 4 -16.23 -14.82 4.95
CA VAL A 4 -14.89 -15.34 4.65
C VAL A 4 -14.38 -14.67 3.38
N LEU A 5 -13.28 -13.94 3.50
CA LEU A 5 -12.58 -13.30 2.38
C LEU A 5 -11.30 -14.07 2.09
N LEU A 6 -11.20 -14.65 0.90
CA LEU A 6 -10.00 -15.29 0.39
C LEU A 6 -9.28 -14.30 -0.53
N ASP A 7 -8.25 -13.64 -0.01
CA ASP A 7 -7.47 -12.66 -0.75
C ASP A 7 -6.44 -13.35 -1.66
N GLY A 8 -6.32 -12.84 -2.89
CA GLY A 8 -5.33 -13.32 -3.87
C GLY A 8 -5.64 -14.67 -4.52
N VAL A 9 -6.88 -15.16 -4.45
CA VAL A 9 -7.29 -16.44 -5.06
C VAL A 9 -7.72 -16.28 -6.53
N GLY A 10 -8.22 -15.09 -6.90
CA GLY A 10 -8.60 -14.79 -8.28
C GLY A 10 -7.38 -14.65 -9.18
N ASP A 11 -7.43 -15.30 -10.34
CA ASP A 11 -6.40 -15.21 -11.37
C ASP A 11 -6.98 -15.46 -12.76
N LEU A 12 -6.19 -15.21 -13.80
CA LEU A 12 -6.56 -15.46 -15.19
C LEU A 12 -6.27 -16.92 -15.58
N PRO A 13 -6.98 -17.44 -16.61
CA PRO A 13 -6.65 -18.73 -17.20
C PRO A 13 -5.20 -18.76 -17.69
N HIS A 14 -4.48 -19.86 -17.43
CA HIS A 14 -3.09 -20.03 -17.81
C HIS A 14 -2.91 -21.17 -18.83
N PRO A 15 -2.05 -21.01 -19.85
CA PRO A 15 -1.80 -22.06 -20.84
C PRO A 15 -1.35 -23.41 -20.26
N ASP A 16 -0.45 -23.36 -19.26
CA ASP A 16 0.08 -24.58 -18.61
C ASP A 16 -1.00 -25.31 -17.80
N LEU A 17 -2.08 -24.64 -17.47
CA LEU A 17 -3.27 -25.22 -16.82
C LEU A 17 -4.37 -25.55 -17.83
N LYS A 18 -4.00 -25.68 -19.12
CA LYS A 18 -4.96 -26.01 -20.21
C LYS A 18 -6.11 -25.00 -20.32
N GLY A 19 -5.80 -23.73 -20.10
CA GLY A 19 -6.79 -22.64 -20.15
C GLY A 19 -7.69 -22.55 -18.92
N LYS A 20 -7.36 -23.18 -17.83
CA LYS A 20 -8.03 -23.05 -16.54
C LYS A 20 -7.34 -22.02 -15.66
N THR A 21 -8.08 -21.45 -14.72
CA THR A 21 -7.49 -20.68 -13.62
C THR A 21 -6.80 -21.62 -12.62
N PRO A 22 -5.88 -21.10 -11.77
CA PRO A 22 -5.32 -21.89 -10.67
C PRO A 22 -6.40 -22.47 -9.75
N LEU A 23 -7.46 -21.71 -9.47
CA LEU A 23 -8.57 -22.18 -8.63
C LEU A 23 -9.37 -23.30 -9.30
N ASP A 24 -9.65 -23.20 -10.60
CA ASP A 24 -10.33 -24.26 -11.35
C ASP A 24 -9.50 -25.56 -11.44
N SER A 25 -8.18 -25.44 -11.28
CA SER A 25 -7.25 -26.57 -11.35
C SER A 25 -6.96 -27.19 -9.99
N ALA A 26 -7.27 -26.48 -8.92
CA ALA A 26 -7.07 -26.96 -7.56
C ALA A 26 -8.16 -27.97 -7.17
N VAL A 27 -7.83 -28.85 -6.25
CA VAL A 27 -8.78 -29.80 -5.65
C VAL A 27 -9.44 -29.13 -4.45
N THR A 28 -10.66 -28.63 -4.65
CA THR A 28 -11.35 -27.78 -3.64
C THR A 28 -12.75 -28.33 -3.29
N PRO A 29 -12.90 -29.58 -2.85
CA PRO A 29 -14.22 -30.23 -2.72
C PRO A 29 -15.19 -29.50 -1.79
N ASN A 30 -14.68 -28.84 -0.74
CA ASN A 30 -15.52 -28.09 0.19
C ASN A 30 -16.02 -26.78 -0.44
N LEU A 31 -15.16 -26.06 -1.17
CA LEU A 31 -15.57 -24.86 -1.90
C LEU A 31 -16.54 -25.19 -3.01
N ASP A 32 -16.32 -26.30 -3.71
CA ASP A 32 -17.19 -26.81 -4.77
C ASP A 32 -18.62 -27.09 -4.25
N ILE A 33 -18.71 -27.70 -3.05
CA ILE A 33 -19.99 -27.96 -2.39
C ILE A 33 -20.69 -26.63 -2.02
N LEU A 34 -19.93 -25.66 -1.48
CA LEU A 34 -20.49 -24.34 -1.16
C LEU A 34 -20.98 -23.60 -2.41
N ALA A 35 -20.18 -23.63 -3.48
CA ALA A 35 -20.55 -23.00 -4.76
C ALA A 35 -21.81 -23.65 -5.37
N LYS A 36 -21.89 -24.98 -5.32
CA LYS A 36 -23.04 -25.75 -5.85
C LYS A 36 -24.34 -25.46 -5.11
N ASN A 37 -24.27 -25.27 -3.81
CA ASN A 37 -25.45 -25.10 -2.95
C ASN A 37 -25.74 -23.62 -2.62
N GLY A 38 -24.86 -22.72 -3.01
CA GLY A 38 -25.00 -21.28 -2.80
C GLY A 38 -25.44 -20.51 -4.03
N THR A 39 -25.50 -19.20 -3.87
CA THR A 39 -25.69 -18.26 -4.98
C THR A 39 -24.37 -17.63 -5.34
N MET A 40 -23.96 -17.74 -6.61
CA MET A 40 -22.73 -17.16 -7.12
C MET A 40 -22.99 -15.78 -7.72
N GLY A 41 -21.99 -14.91 -7.67
CA GLY A 41 -22.06 -13.58 -8.26
C GLY A 41 -20.70 -12.94 -8.40
N GLU A 42 -20.63 -11.87 -9.17
CA GLU A 42 -19.43 -11.03 -9.32
C GLU A 42 -19.53 -9.83 -8.37
N VAL A 43 -18.46 -9.58 -7.62
CA VAL A 43 -18.37 -8.42 -6.72
C VAL A 43 -17.47 -7.36 -7.35
N ILE A 44 -18.05 -6.19 -7.62
CA ILE A 44 -17.29 -4.99 -8.01
C ILE A 44 -17.07 -4.19 -6.73
N SER A 45 -15.89 -4.31 -6.17
CA SER A 45 -15.59 -3.77 -4.83
C SER A 45 -15.59 -2.26 -4.75
N VAL A 46 -15.22 -1.55 -5.82
CA VAL A 46 -15.16 -0.07 -5.84
C VAL A 46 -15.89 0.50 -7.04
N GLY A 47 -15.51 0.10 -8.25
CA GLY A 47 -16.07 0.55 -9.49
C GLY A 47 -15.56 -0.27 -10.66
N LYS A 48 -16.34 -0.34 -11.74
CA LYS A 48 -15.98 -1.12 -12.93
C LYS A 48 -14.70 -0.54 -13.55
N GLY A 49 -13.70 -1.40 -13.79
CA GLY A 49 -12.40 -1.02 -14.36
C GLY A 49 -11.42 -0.38 -13.36
N ILE A 50 -11.78 -0.31 -12.07
CA ILE A 50 -10.89 0.17 -11.02
C ILE A 50 -10.27 -1.02 -10.31
N ALA A 51 -8.93 -1.09 -10.31
CA ALA A 51 -8.15 -2.02 -9.51
C ALA A 51 -7.75 -1.33 -8.18
N PRO A 52 -8.58 -1.45 -7.13
CA PRO A 52 -8.35 -0.72 -5.89
C PRO A 52 -7.21 -1.34 -5.09
N GLU A 53 -6.63 -0.55 -4.20
CA GLU A 53 -5.81 -1.10 -3.12
C GLU A 53 -6.67 -1.93 -2.15
N SER A 54 -6.03 -2.89 -1.47
CA SER A 54 -6.74 -3.90 -0.66
C SER A 54 -7.58 -3.30 0.47
N ASP A 55 -7.13 -2.20 1.07
CA ASP A 55 -7.85 -1.51 2.15
C ASP A 55 -9.20 -0.96 1.66
N ILE A 56 -9.20 -0.22 0.55
CA ILE A 56 -10.44 0.30 -0.05
C ILE A 56 -11.38 -0.85 -0.41
N ALA A 57 -10.85 -1.90 -1.05
CA ALA A 57 -11.62 -3.06 -1.45
C ALA A 57 -12.28 -3.74 -0.23
N VAL A 58 -11.51 -3.99 0.83
CA VAL A 58 -12.01 -4.64 2.05
C VAL A 58 -13.06 -3.78 2.75
N PHE A 59 -12.81 -2.48 2.94
CA PHE A 59 -13.79 -1.59 3.56
C PHE A 59 -15.10 -1.53 2.79
N ASN A 60 -15.05 -1.43 1.45
CA ASN A 60 -16.25 -1.44 0.62
C ASN A 60 -17.01 -2.78 0.71
N MET A 61 -16.29 -3.90 0.71
CA MET A 61 -16.91 -5.22 0.90
C MET A 61 -17.54 -5.40 2.28
N LEU A 62 -17.04 -4.70 3.31
CA LEU A 62 -17.64 -4.65 4.64
C LEU A 62 -18.81 -3.65 4.74
N GLY A 63 -19.14 -2.95 3.65
CA GLY A 63 -20.26 -2.02 3.57
C GLY A 63 -19.90 -0.55 3.88
N TYR A 64 -18.64 -0.25 4.12
CA TYR A 64 -18.17 1.13 4.27
C TYR A 64 -17.91 1.73 2.89
N ARG A 65 -18.64 2.77 2.54
CA ARG A 65 -18.42 3.49 1.28
C ARG A 65 -17.38 4.58 1.50
N PHE A 66 -16.17 4.36 0.98
CA PHE A 66 -15.21 5.45 0.85
C PHE A 66 -15.60 6.29 -0.37
N GLN A 67 -15.98 7.55 -0.13
CA GLN A 67 -15.98 8.56 -1.15
C GLN A 67 -14.56 9.12 -1.26
N HIS A 68 -14.15 9.54 -2.46
CA HIS A 68 -12.80 10.06 -2.73
C HIS A 68 -12.32 11.11 -1.72
N ALA A 69 -13.24 11.96 -1.21
CA ALA A 69 -12.94 13.00 -0.23
C ALA A 69 -12.57 12.47 1.17
N ASN A 70 -12.88 11.21 1.49
CA ASN A 70 -12.72 10.65 2.84
C ASN A 70 -11.68 9.53 2.90
N TYR A 71 -10.98 9.25 1.81
CA TYR A 71 -9.95 8.24 1.81
C TYR A 71 -8.64 8.79 2.38
N VAL A 72 -8.27 8.28 3.54
CA VAL A 72 -7.08 8.74 4.29
C VAL A 72 -5.78 8.05 3.86
N GLY A 73 -5.84 7.06 2.99
CA GLY A 73 -4.67 6.31 2.52
C GLY A 73 -4.26 5.17 3.46
N ARG A 74 -3.54 4.21 2.89
CA ARG A 74 -3.06 3.00 3.60
C ARG A 74 -2.06 3.32 4.71
N GLY A 75 -1.30 4.41 4.57
CA GLY A 75 -0.31 4.81 5.57
C GLY A 75 -0.94 5.05 6.93
N VAL A 76 -2.09 5.73 6.98
CA VAL A 76 -2.82 5.98 8.23
C VAL A 76 -3.30 4.69 8.88
N ILE A 77 -3.90 3.80 8.08
CA ILE A 77 -4.42 2.51 8.55
C ILE A 77 -3.29 1.64 9.14
N GLU A 78 -2.16 1.55 8.43
CA GLU A 78 -1.01 0.78 8.90
C GLU A 78 -0.34 1.43 10.14
N ALA A 79 -0.24 2.76 10.19
CA ALA A 79 0.32 3.47 11.35
C ALA A 79 -0.49 3.21 12.62
N ILE A 80 -1.81 3.32 12.54
CA ILE A 80 -2.72 3.02 13.65
C ILE A 80 -2.65 1.54 14.00
N GLY A 81 -2.62 0.66 13.00
CA GLY A 81 -2.56 -0.80 13.19
C GLY A 81 -1.33 -1.30 13.94
N VAL A 82 -0.18 -0.61 13.81
CA VAL A 82 1.05 -0.93 14.56
C VAL A 82 1.23 -0.08 15.82
N GLY A 83 0.23 0.73 16.19
CA GLY A 83 0.23 1.51 17.42
C GLY A 83 1.05 2.79 17.38
N ILE A 84 1.34 3.34 16.19
CA ILE A 84 1.98 4.66 16.10
C ILE A 84 0.99 5.73 16.56
N ASP A 85 1.45 6.63 17.45
CA ASP A 85 0.71 7.84 17.84
C ASP A 85 0.55 8.76 16.61
N PHE A 86 -0.60 8.65 15.94
CA PHE A 86 -0.97 9.43 14.78
C PHE A 86 -2.04 10.45 15.17
N LYS A 87 -1.85 11.70 14.76
CA LYS A 87 -2.73 12.84 15.07
C LYS A 87 -3.07 13.62 13.81
N ASP A 88 -4.12 14.40 13.88
CA ASP A 88 -4.47 15.35 12.82
C ASP A 88 -3.29 16.27 12.51
N GLY A 89 -2.99 16.45 11.23
CA GLY A 89 -1.84 17.20 10.74
C GLY A 89 -0.56 16.37 10.55
N ASP A 90 -0.51 15.12 11.03
CA ASP A 90 0.58 14.21 10.71
C ASP A 90 0.42 13.65 9.27
N LEU A 91 1.55 13.29 8.66
CA LEU A 91 1.57 12.49 7.45
C LEU A 91 1.94 11.04 7.78
N ALA A 92 1.13 10.09 7.36
CA ALA A 92 1.44 8.68 7.43
C ALA A 92 1.62 8.10 6.03
N LEU A 93 2.74 7.44 5.81
CA LEU A 93 3.11 6.82 4.54
C LEU A 93 3.29 5.32 4.75
N ARG A 94 2.82 4.55 3.79
CA ARG A 94 3.19 3.15 3.66
C ARG A 94 4.35 3.02 2.69
N GLY A 95 5.41 2.37 3.14
CA GLY A 95 6.60 2.10 2.34
C GLY A 95 6.86 0.61 2.18
N ASN A 96 7.80 0.29 1.32
CA ASN A 96 8.41 -1.02 1.20
C ASN A 96 9.92 -0.87 1.25
N PHE A 97 10.58 -1.80 1.93
CA PHE A 97 12.01 -2.01 1.71
C PHE A 97 12.20 -2.59 0.30
N ALA A 98 13.08 -1.98 -0.45
CA ALA A 98 13.43 -2.39 -1.80
C ALA A 98 14.94 -2.47 -1.95
N THR A 99 15.42 -3.35 -2.82
CA THR A 99 16.81 -3.36 -3.24
C THR A 99 16.97 -2.45 -4.46
N VAL A 100 18.00 -1.64 -4.43
CA VAL A 100 18.36 -0.73 -5.54
C VAL A 100 19.81 -0.93 -5.90
N ASP A 101 20.16 -0.64 -7.15
CA ASP A 101 21.54 -0.55 -7.59
C ASP A 101 22.16 0.84 -7.30
N ASP A 102 23.43 1.03 -7.66
CA ASP A 102 24.17 2.28 -7.45
C ASP A 102 23.56 3.48 -8.20
N ASN A 103 22.76 3.22 -9.23
CA ASN A 103 22.04 4.21 -10.02
C ASN A 103 20.63 4.51 -9.46
N ARG A 104 20.26 3.92 -8.31
CA ARG A 104 18.93 3.97 -7.71
C ARG A 104 17.83 3.35 -8.57
N VAL A 105 18.19 2.39 -9.43
CA VAL A 105 17.23 1.55 -10.12
C VAL A 105 16.75 0.45 -9.18
N ILE A 106 15.44 0.28 -9.07
CA ILE A 106 14.85 -0.75 -8.24
C ILE A 106 15.11 -2.10 -8.87
N THR A 107 15.91 -2.94 -8.24
CA THR A 107 16.21 -4.31 -8.68
C THR A 107 15.25 -5.33 -8.05
N ASP A 108 14.74 -5.04 -6.86
CA ASP A 108 13.69 -5.81 -6.21
C ASP A 108 12.83 -4.91 -5.33
N ARG A 109 11.55 -4.76 -5.68
CA ARG A 109 10.59 -3.90 -4.99
C ARG A 109 10.22 -4.36 -3.59
N ARG A 110 10.58 -5.56 -3.22
CA ARG A 110 10.16 -6.21 -1.97
C ARG A 110 11.34 -6.80 -1.20
N ALA A 111 12.56 -6.43 -1.57
CA ALA A 111 13.80 -6.92 -0.95
C ALA A 111 13.75 -8.44 -0.71
N GLY A 112 13.41 -9.21 -1.75
CA GLY A 112 13.29 -10.68 -1.70
C GLY A 112 12.07 -11.21 -0.94
N ARG A 113 11.23 -10.35 -0.35
CA ARG A 113 10.14 -10.70 0.59
C ARG A 113 10.59 -11.49 1.82
N ARG A 114 11.88 -11.50 2.11
CA ARG A 114 12.51 -12.35 3.14
C ARG A 114 13.26 -11.55 4.20
N ILE A 115 12.90 -10.28 4.37
CA ILE A 115 13.47 -9.49 5.47
C ILE A 115 12.91 -10.08 6.77
N GLU A 116 13.81 -10.55 7.61
CA GLU A 116 13.46 -11.00 8.95
C GLU A 116 13.01 -9.83 9.81
N ARG A 117 12.19 -10.12 10.83
CA ARG A 117 11.60 -9.07 11.66
C ARG A 117 12.66 -8.21 12.37
N ASP A 118 13.71 -8.84 12.87
CA ASP A 118 14.75 -8.13 13.62
C ASP A 118 15.57 -7.22 12.70
N ASP A 119 15.90 -7.68 11.49
CA ASP A 119 16.56 -6.86 10.47
C ASP A 119 15.69 -5.65 10.08
N ALA A 120 14.39 -5.87 9.90
CA ALA A 120 13.46 -4.79 9.58
C ALA A 120 13.37 -3.74 10.71
N ILE A 121 13.45 -4.17 11.98
CA ILE A 121 13.48 -3.29 13.15
C ILE A 121 14.77 -2.48 13.14
N GLU A 122 15.92 -3.12 12.93
CA GLU A 122 17.22 -2.46 12.92
C GLU A 122 17.31 -1.42 11.80
N ILE A 123 16.94 -1.79 10.57
CA ILE A 123 16.90 -0.87 9.43
C ILE A 123 15.96 0.31 9.71
N SER A 124 14.77 0.05 10.25
CA SER A 124 13.81 1.12 10.58
C SER A 124 14.36 2.10 11.60
N LYS A 125 15.05 1.60 12.62
CA LYS A 125 15.71 2.41 13.64
C LYS A 125 16.83 3.26 13.03
N GLU A 126 17.67 2.66 12.20
CA GLU A 126 18.75 3.37 11.52
C GLU A 126 18.22 4.48 10.60
N ILE A 127 17.16 4.21 9.84
CA ILE A 127 16.50 5.23 9.02
C ILE A 127 15.99 6.37 9.89
N GLN A 128 15.30 6.07 10.99
CA GLN A 128 14.78 7.08 11.90
C GLN A 128 15.87 7.95 12.50
N GLU A 129 16.98 7.36 12.94
CA GLU A 129 18.11 8.05 13.56
C GLU A 129 18.90 8.92 12.56
N LYS A 130 19.04 8.43 11.32
CA LYS A 130 19.81 9.11 10.28
C LYS A 130 19.00 10.12 9.47
N THR A 131 17.67 10.08 9.52
CA THR A 131 16.81 11.02 8.80
C THR A 131 16.98 12.42 9.39
N LYS A 132 17.34 13.37 8.54
CA LYS A 132 17.47 14.79 8.86
C LYS A 132 16.49 15.59 8.02
N PHE A 133 15.66 16.40 8.66
CA PHE A 133 14.78 17.34 7.97
C PHE A 133 15.42 18.73 7.93
N SER A 134 15.15 19.48 6.88
CA SER A 134 15.50 20.89 6.79
C SER A 134 14.72 21.73 7.82
N ASN A 135 13.50 21.31 8.16
CA ASN A 135 12.69 21.92 9.20
C ASN A 135 13.00 21.26 10.56
N PRO A 136 13.56 22.01 11.55
CA PRO A 136 13.91 21.46 12.85
C PRO A 136 12.70 21.02 13.70
N ASN A 137 11.49 21.46 13.35
CA ASN A 137 10.26 21.06 14.02
C ASN A 137 9.70 19.74 13.50
N ALA A 138 10.29 19.18 12.43
CA ALA A 138 9.87 17.92 11.86
C ALA A 138 10.49 16.73 12.61
N SER A 139 9.72 15.66 12.72
CA SER A 139 10.14 14.40 13.32
C SER A 139 9.58 13.23 12.55
N VAL A 140 10.28 12.11 12.56
CA VAL A 140 9.88 10.88 11.91
C VAL A 140 9.80 9.72 12.91
N VAL A 141 8.83 8.86 12.71
CA VAL A 141 8.76 7.52 13.29
C VAL A 141 8.67 6.52 12.15
N VAL A 142 9.53 5.53 12.18
CA VAL A 142 9.60 4.46 11.19
C VAL A 142 9.36 3.13 11.91
N ALA A 143 8.37 2.39 11.49
CA ALA A 143 8.05 1.10 12.10
C ALA A 143 7.85 0.01 11.03
N PRO A 144 8.52 -1.14 11.15
CA PRO A 144 8.27 -2.26 10.27
C PRO A 144 6.89 -2.85 10.57
N THR A 145 6.23 -3.33 9.52
CA THR A 145 4.93 -3.99 9.67
C THR A 145 5.07 -5.49 9.39
N ILE A 146 4.86 -5.94 8.18
CA ILE A 146 5.00 -7.35 7.81
C ILE A 146 5.97 -7.54 6.66
N GLY A 147 6.97 -8.40 6.84
CA GLY A 147 7.99 -8.70 5.83
C GLY A 147 8.70 -7.43 5.36
N HIS A 148 8.63 -7.16 4.07
CA HIS A 148 9.27 -5.99 3.43
C HIS A 148 8.52 -4.66 3.64
N ARG A 149 7.44 -4.62 4.42
CA ARG A 149 6.61 -3.42 4.59
C ARG A 149 7.05 -2.59 5.77
N VAL A 150 6.92 -1.29 5.61
CA VAL A 150 7.23 -0.30 6.64
C VAL A 150 6.17 0.81 6.62
N THR A 151 5.85 1.35 7.77
CA THR A 151 5.05 2.57 7.89
C THR A 151 5.90 3.70 8.44
N VAL A 152 5.66 4.89 7.93
CA VAL A 152 6.41 6.10 8.29
C VAL A 152 5.42 7.17 8.70
N ARG A 153 5.56 7.71 9.90
CA ARG A 153 4.83 8.88 10.34
C ARG A 153 5.79 10.07 10.39
N ILE A 154 5.44 11.15 9.67
CA ILE A 154 6.12 12.45 9.75
C ILE A 154 5.20 13.41 10.48
N ARG A 155 5.74 14.15 11.44
CA ARG A 155 5.07 15.21 12.18
C ARG A 155 5.89 16.48 12.12
N CYS A 156 5.27 17.60 11.84
CA CYS A 156 5.88 18.92 11.93
C CYS A 156 5.14 19.75 12.99
N LYS A 157 5.84 20.10 14.07
CA LYS A 157 5.19 20.82 15.18
C LYS A 157 4.75 22.20 14.73
N GLY A 158 3.46 22.48 14.89
CA GLY A 158 2.85 23.77 14.51
C GLY A 158 2.40 23.86 13.04
N GLU A 159 2.61 22.81 12.25
CA GLU A 159 2.25 22.78 10.84
C GLU A 159 1.36 21.57 10.53
N MET A 160 0.53 21.68 9.51
CA MET A 160 -0.24 20.57 8.96
C MET A 160 0.43 20.06 7.68
N LEU A 161 0.77 18.77 7.66
CA LEU A 161 1.31 18.11 6.48
C LEU A 161 0.16 17.66 5.56
N SER A 162 0.45 17.53 4.27
CA SER A 162 -0.53 17.14 3.26
C SER A 162 -0.19 15.79 2.64
N SER A 163 -1.22 15.02 2.31
CA SER A 163 -1.08 13.83 1.48
C SER A 163 -0.97 14.14 -0.03
N ASP A 164 -1.06 15.41 -0.43
CA ASP A 164 -0.99 15.85 -1.83
C ASP A 164 0.45 15.89 -2.34
N ILE A 165 1.08 14.75 -2.31
CA ILE A 165 2.45 14.51 -2.76
C ILE A 165 2.50 13.28 -3.68
N THR A 166 3.49 13.23 -4.55
CA THR A 166 3.69 12.10 -5.46
C THR A 166 4.23 10.87 -4.72
N ASN A 167 4.00 9.69 -5.28
CA ASN A 167 4.67 8.47 -4.85
C ASN A 167 6.14 8.47 -5.31
N THR A 168 7.01 7.88 -4.50
CA THR A 168 8.41 7.64 -4.87
C THR A 168 8.59 6.30 -5.60
N ASP A 169 7.64 5.40 -5.50
CA ASP A 169 7.60 4.15 -6.25
C ASP A 169 6.96 4.38 -7.63
N PRO A 170 7.73 4.20 -8.73
CA PRO A 170 7.26 4.45 -10.08
C PRO A 170 6.15 3.50 -10.55
N ALA A 171 5.91 2.39 -9.85
CA ALA A 171 4.82 1.46 -10.18
C ALA A 171 3.44 1.89 -9.69
N TYR A 172 3.35 3.03 -9.02
CA TYR A 172 2.07 3.54 -8.54
C TYR A 172 1.78 4.93 -9.12
N ALA A 173 0.53 5.14 -9.47
CA ALA A 173 -0.04 6.44 -9.77
C ALA A 173 -1.11 6.79 -8.75
N ARG A 174 -1.53 8.04 -8.75
CA ARG A 174 -2.74 8.49 -8.05
C ARG A 174 -3.80 8.87 -9.08
N VAL A 175 -5.01 8.35 -8.90
CA VAL A 175 -6.19 8.74 -9.67
C VAL A 175 -7.28 9.07 -8.66
N ASP A 176 -7.77 10.30 -8.71
CA ASP A 176 -8.78 10.81 -7.77
C ASP A 176 -8.43 10.56 -6.30
N GLY A 177 -7.16 10.76 -5.93
CA GLY A 177 -6.68 10.55 -4.56
C GLY A 177 -6.38 9.11 -4.18
N MET A 178 -6.78 8.12 -4.98
CA MET A 178 -6.51 6.70 -4.74
C MET A 178 -5.18 6.26 -5.37
N GLY A 179 -4.44 5.42 -4.65
CA GLY A 179 -3.29 4.72 -5.19
C GLY A 179 -3.72 3.64 -6.18
N ILE A 180 -3.18 3.68 -7.38
CA ILE A 180 -3.44 2.69 -8.44
C ILE A 180 -2.12 2.12 -8.91
N ALA A 181 -2.02 0.78 -8.94
CA ALA A 181 -0.85 0.11 -9.51
C ALA A 181 -0.81 0.33 -11.03
N LYS A 182 0.37 0.71 -11.52
CA LYS A 182 0.66 0.74 -12.95
C LYS A 182 1.32 -0.58 -13.37
N ALA A 183 1.00 -1.05 -14.57
CA ALA A 183 1.81 -2.08 -15.20
C ALA A 183 3.17 -1.47 -15.59
N VAL A 184 4.25 -2.04 -15.06
CA VAL A 184 5.62 -1.66 -15.44
C VAL A 184 6.33 -2.89 -15.98
N SER A 185 6.95 -2.76 -17.16
CA SER A 185 7.70 -3.81 -17.82
C SER A 185 9.16 -3.85 -17.40
N ASP A 186 9.70 -2.72 -16.95
CA ASP A 186 11.12 -2.54 -16.70
C ASP A 186 11.38 -2.08 -15.24
N PHE A 187 12.63 -2.26 -14.80
CA PHE A 187 13.11 -1.69 -13.54
C PHE A 187 13.26 -0.19 -13.68
N LEU A 188 12.61 0.54 -12.80
CA LEU A 188 12.56 2.00 -12.84
C LEU A 188 13.31 2.61 -11.66
N LYS A 189 13.80 3.82 -11.83
CA LYS A 189 14.43 4.58 -10.76
C LYS A 189 13.39 5.03 -9.73
N ILE A 190 13.81 5.12 -8.46
CA ILE A 190 13.02 5.77 -7.42
C ILE A 190 12.80 7.22 -7.83
N GLU A 191 11.56 7.65 -7.83
CA GLU A 191 11.15 9.01 -8.15
C GLU A 191 11.34 9.93 -6.94
N LYS A 192 11.47 11.23 -7.19
CA LYS A 192 11.43 12.24 -6.12
C LYS A 192 9.99 12.44 -5.68
N CYS A 193 9.80 12.68 -4.39
CA CYS A 193 8.55 13.19 -3.86
C CYS A 193 8.39 14.65 -4.31
N LEU A 194 7.25 14.96 -4.91
CA LEU A 194 6.93 16.31 -5.39
C LEU A 194 5.53 16.70 -4.90
N PRO A 195 5.26 18.00 -4.65
CA PRO A 195 3.92 18.45 -4.33
C PRO A 195 3.00 18.29 -5.54
N LEU A 196 1.77 17.84 -5.32
CA LEU A 196 0.74 17.73 -6.37
C LEU A 196 -0.01 19.03 -6.64
N ASN A 197 0.12 20.01 -5.73
CA ASN A 197 -0.49 21.33 -5.87
C ASN A 197 0.39 22.41 -5.20
N GLU A 198 -0.01 23.66 -5.36
CA GLU A 198 0.71 24.82 -4.88
C GLU A 198 0.40 25.19 -3.41
N SER A 199 -0.35 24.37 -2.67
CA SER A 199 -0.67 24.65 -1.28
C SER A 199 0.60 24.68 -0.41
N PRO A 200 0.67 25.55 0.61
CA PRO A 200 1.81 25.59 1.53
C PRO A 200 2.09 24.23 2.20
N SER A 201 1.05 23.49 2.58
CA SER A 201 1.19 22.18 3.22
C SER A 201 1.74 21.13 2.27
N ALA A 202 1.35 21.10 0.99
CA ALA A 202 1.91 20.18 0.01
C ALA A 202 3.39 20.47 -0.26
N ARG A 203 3.76 21.74 -0.41
CA ARG A 203 5.15 22.18 -0.58
C ARG A 203 6.02 21.90 0.64
N LEU A 204 5.48 22.09 1.85
CA LEU A 204 6.19 21.75 3.09
C LEU A 204 6.46 20.26 3.21
N THR A 205 5.54 19.43 2.71
CA THR A 205 5.56 17.97 2.86
C THR A 205 6.49 17.28 1.85
N ALA A 206 6.56 17.78 0.62
CA ALA A 206 7.38 17.24 -0.46
C ALA A 206 8.87 17.58 -0.30
#